data_d2552e600424da11980966ca3f20d784
#
_entry.id   d2552e600424da11980966ca3f20d784
#
_cell.length_a   1.000
_cell.length_b   1.000
_cell.length_c   1.000
_cell.angle_alpha   90.00
_cell.angle_beta   90.00
_cell.angle_gamma   90.00
#
_symmetry.space_group_name_H-M   'P 1'
#
loop_
_entity.id
_entity.type
_entity.pdbx_description
1 polymer ?
#
loop_
_entity_poly.entity_id
_entity_poly.type
_entity_poly.pdbx_seq_one_letter_code
_entity_poly.pdbx_strand_id
1 'polypeptide(L)'
;MITAIDTNILLDILAPDPEFLDDSVAALEEAARAGSMIVCDQVYAELCVHFASRRECDEFLRDAEIRVEALSAEASFAASRAWRAYRKQGGQRTRILADFLIGAHAQLQADRLLSRDRGFYRKLFPSLKLLDPSGRR
;
A
#
# COMPACT_ATOMS: atom_id res chain seq x y z
N MET A 1 -14.94 5.67 -4.56
CA MET A 1 -13.63 5.09 -4.96
C MET A 1 -12.93 4.52 -3.75
N ILE A 2 -12.35 3.35 -3.89
CA ILE A 2 -11.58 2.70 -2.80
C ILE A 2 -10.10 2.83 -3.13
N THR A 3 -9.33 3.46 -2.23
CA THR A 3 -7.89 3.61 -2.38
C THR A 3 -7.19 2.73 -1.34
N ALA A 4 -6.36 1.80 -1.80
CA ALA A 4 -5.46 1.04 -0.93
C ALA A 4 -4.23 1.89 -0.66
N ILE A 5 -3.70 1.82 0.56
CA ILE A 5 -2.56 2.64 0.99
C ILE A 5 -1.35 1.73 1.23
N ASP A 6 -0.23 2.06 0.60
CA ASP A 6 1.03 1.35 0.83
C ASP A 6 1.66 1.83 2.15
N THR A 7 2.45 0.98 2.76
CA THR A 7 3.10 1.24 4.04
C THR A 7 3.94 2.52 4.01
N ASN A 8 4.68 2.77 2.92
CA ASN A 8 5.58 3.93 2.83
C ASN A 8 4.87 5.26 3.04
N ILE A 9 3.61 5.37 2.61
CA ILE A 9 2.82 6.60 2.79
C ILE A 9 2.55 6.86 4.28
N LEU A 10 2.17 5.82 5.01
CA LEU A 10 1.84 5.94 6.43
C LEU A 10 3.09 6.13 7.29
N LEU A 11 4.20 5.51 6.90
CA LEU A 11 5.47 5.71 7.59
C LEU A 11 6.00 7.14 7.43
N ASP A 12 5.71 7.80 6.31
CA ASP A 12 6.08 9.21 6.12
C ASP A 12 5.44 10.11 7.18
N ILE A 13 4.30 9.69 7.72
CA ILE A 13 3.58 10.44 8.75
C ILE A 13 4.03 10.02 10.15
N LEU A 14 4.19 8.71 10.39
CA LEU A 14 4.57 8.17 11.71
C LEU A 14 6.00 8.52 12.08
N ALA A 15 6.92 8.46 11.12
CA ALA A 15 8.30 8.92 11.27
C ALA A 15 8.49 10.05 10.27
N PRO A 16 8.08 11.29 10.63
CA PRO A 16 7.97 12.37 9.66
C PRO A 16 9.23 12.57 8.84
N ASP A 17 9.09 12.40 7.52
CA ASP A 17 10.17 12.60 6.57
C ASP A 17 9.99 13.99 5.94
N PRO A 18 10.92 14.93 6.15
CA PRO A 18 10.77 16.30 5.64
C PRO A 18 10.56 16.38 4.13
N GLU A 19 11.08 15.41 3.39
CA GLU A 19 10.95 15.38 1.93
C GLU A 19 9.56 14.95 1.47
N PHE A 20 8.93 13.99 2.18
CA PHE A 20 7.71 13.35 1.69
C PHE A 20 6.45 13.65 2.49
N LEU A 21 6.59 14.18 3.70
CA LEU A 21 5.46 14.35 4.62
C LEU A 21 4.29 15.13 4.00
N ASP A 22 4.57 16.31 3.47
CA ASP A 22 3.51 17.19 2.97
C ASP A 22 2.77 16.57 1.79
N ASP A 23 3.50 15.94 0.87
CA ASP A 23 2.91 15.27 -0.30
C ASP A 23 2.09 14.06 0.10
N SER A 24 2.57 13.26 1.06
CA SER A 24 1.85 12.07 1.54
C SER A 24 0.58 12.46 2.28
N VAL A 25 0.62 13.50 3.10
CA VAL A 25 -0.57 14.01 3.80
C VAL A 25 -1.60 14.51 2.79
N ALA A 26 -1.18 15.31 1.80
CA ALA A 26 -2.07 15.84 0.79
C ALA A 26 -2.72 14.71 -0.04
N ALA A 27 -1.96 13.67 -0.35
CA ALA A 27 -2.48 12.52 -1.10
C ALA A 27 -3.50 11.72 -0.29
N LEU A 28 -3.27 11.55 1.02
CA LEU A 28 -4.24 10.89 1.90
C LEU A 28 -5.53 11.70 2.01
N GLU A 29 -5.42 13.00 2.12
CA GLU A 29 -6.60 13.88 2.16
C GLU A 29 -7.41 13.80 0.86
N GLU A 30 -6.73 13.74 -0.28
CA GLU A 30 -7.39 13.56 -1.57
C GLU A 30 -8.10 12.21 -1.64
N ALA A 31 -7.45 11.14 -1.20
CA ALA A 31 -8.04 9.80 -1.18
C ALA A 31 -9.26 9.74 -0.26
N ALA A 32 -9.21 10.42 0.89
CA ALA A 32 -10.33 10.51 1.81
C ALA A 32 -11.53 11.23 1.18
N ARG A 33 -11.27 12.31 0.44
CA ARG A 33 -12.33 13.04 -0.28
C ARG A 33 -12.93 12.21 -1.42
N ALA A 34 -12.13 11.35 -2.04
CA ALA A 34 -12.57 10.53 -3.17
C ALA A 34 -13.36 9.29 -2.75
N GLY A 35 -13.26 8.86 -1.50
CA GLY A 35 -13.99 7.69 -1.00
C GLY A 35 -13.31 7.02 0.18
N SER A 36 -13.36 5.68 0.19
CA SER A 36 -12.81 4.88 1.29
C SER A 36 -11.31 4.65 1.13
N MET A 37 -10.64 4.49 2.26
CA MET A 37 -9.23 4.09 2.30
C MET A 37 -9.09 2.78 3.04
N ILE A 38 -8.28 1.86 2.49
CA ILE A 38 -8.04 0.55 3.09
C ILE A 38 -6.54 0.24 3.11
N VAL A 39 -6.16 -0.61 4.06
CA VAL A 39 -4.85 -1.26 4.08
C VAL A 39 -5.06 -2.77 4.19
N CYS A 40 -4.21 -3.56 3.56
CA CYS A 40 -4.27 -5.00 3.76
C CYS A 40 -3.58 -5.40 5.06
N ASP A 41 -3.75 -6.64 5.46
CA ASP A 41 -3.13 -7.20 6.67
C ASP A 41 -1.60 -7.17 6.61
N GLN A 42 -1.01 -7.27 5.41
CA GLN A 42 0.45 -7.12 5.25
C GLN A 42 0.91 -5.71 5.66
N VAL A 43 0.22 -4.67 5.19
CA VAL A 43 0.50 -3.29 5.58
C VAL A 43 0.26 -3.08 7.07
N TYR A 44 -0.85 -3.63 7.58
CA TYR A 44 -1.16 -3.56 9.01
C TYR A 44 -0.03 -4.13 9.85
N ALA A 45 0.49 -5.31 9.47
CA ALA A 45 1.59 -5.94 10.20
C ALA A 45 2.85 -5.05 10.18
N GLU A 46 3.17 -4.45 9.04
CA GLU A 46 4.32 -3.55 8.94
C GLU A 46 4.15 -2.30 9.80
N LEU A 47 2.94 -1.75 9.88
CA LEU A 47 2.64 -0.61 10.72
C LEU A 47 2.76 -0.93 12.22
N CYS A 48 2.30 -2.11 12.62
CA CYS A 48 2.29 -2.53 14.02
C CYS A 48 3.68 -2.54 14.64
N VAL A 49 4.73 -2.71 13.83
CA VAL A 49 6.12 -2.66 14.30
C VAL A 49 6.44 -1.30 14.95
N HIS A 50 5.78 -0.24 14.53
CA HIS A 50 6.05 1.13 14.97
C HIS A 50 5.21 1.58 16.16
N PHE A 51 4.37 0.69 16.71
CA PHE A 51 3.49 1.01 17.84
C PHE A 51 3.80 0.12 19.03
N ALA A 52 3.59 0.65 20.24
CA ALA A 52 3.81 -0.09 21.48
C ALA A 52 2.71 -1.14 21.71
N SER A 53 1.51 -0.91 21.15
CA SER A 53 0.37 -1.82 21.31
C SER A 53 -0.51 -1.83 20.07
N ARG A 54 -1.28 -2.91 19.92
CA ARG A 54 -2.29 -3.00 18.87
C ARG A 54 -3.30 -1.87 18.97
N ARG A 55 -3.70 -1.51 20.19
CA ARG A 55 -4.66 -0.43 20.43
C ARG A 55 -4.19 0.88 19.80
N GLU A 56 -2.92 1.23 19.99
CA GLU A 56 -2.37 2.47 19.43
C GLU A 56 -2.40 2.46 17.90
N CYS A 57 -2.05 1.33 17.28
CA CYS A 57 -2.11 1.19 15.83
C CYS A 57 -3.54 1.33 15.32
N ASP A 58 -4.48 0.67 15.98
CA ASP A 58 -5.90 0.73 15.60
C ASP A 58 -6.47 2.15 15.76
N GLU A 59 -6.06 2.88 16.80
CA GLU A 59 -6.47 4.27 16.99
C GLU A 59 -5.92 5.16 15.88
N PHE A 60 -4.67 4.97 15.49
CA PHE A 60 -4.06 5.72 14.40
C PHE A 60 -4.86 5.55 13.10
N LEU A 61 -5.17 4.30 12.75
CA LEU A 61 -5.91 4.00 11.52
C LEU A 61 -7.35 4.53 11.58
N ARG A 62 -8.00 4.43 12.74
CA ARG A 62 -9.34 4.95 12.94
C ARG A 62 -9.39 6.46 12.78
N ASP A 63 -8.42 7.17 13.37
CA ASP A 63 -8.36 8.63 13.27
C ASP A 63 -8.09 9.08 11.83
N ALA A 64 -7.35 8.28 11.07
CA ALA A 64 -7.09 8.54 9.65
C ALA A 64 -8.23 8.06 8.74
N GLU A 65 -9.26 7.43 9.31
CA GLU A 65 -10.38 6.85 8.58
C GLU A 65 -9.95 5.75 7.58
N ILE A 66 -8.95 4.96 7.99
CA ILE A 66 -8.42 3.85 7.18
C ILE A 66 -8.89 2.53 7.78
N ARG A 67 -9.51 1.70 6.94
CA ARG A 67 -10.02 0.38 7.34
C ARG A 67 -9.02 -0.70 6.98
N VAL A 68 -8.87 -1.69 7.85
CA VAL A 68 -8.10 -2.90 7.53
C VAL A 68 -9.00 -3.87 6.78
N GLU A 69 -8.58 -4.29 5.60
CA GLU A 69 -9.30 -5.27 4.80
C GLU A 69 -8.34 -6.40 4.44
N ALA A 70 -8.61 -7.59 4.96
CA ALA A 70 -7.72 -8.74 4.80
C ALA A 70 -7.58 -9.15 3.32
N LEU A 71 -6.42 -9.69 2.99
CA LEU A 71 -6.19 -10.27 1.67
C LEU A 71 -7.15 -11.43 1.43
N SER A 72 -7.82 -11.40 0.29
CA SER A 72 -8.59 -12.54 -0.17
C SER A 72 -7.65 -13.65 -0.64
N ALA A 73 -8.14 -14.90 -0.66
CA ALA A 73 -7.37 -16.02 -1.20
C ALA A 73 -7.03 -15.77 -2.66
N GLU A 74 -7.95 -15.15 -3.42
CA GLU A 74 -7.74 -14.79 -4.82
C GLU A 74 -6.57 -13.81 -4.96
N ALA A 75 -6.52 -12.77 -4.13
CA ALA A 75 -5.42 -11.80 -4.15
C ALA A 75 -4.09 -12.45 -3.78
N SER A 76 -4.09 -13.32 -2.77
CA SER A 76 -2.88 -14.06 -2.37
C SER A 76 -2.36 -14.94 -3.51
N PHE A 77 -3.26 -15.62 -4.21
CA PHE A 77 -2.87 -16.44 -5.35
C PHE A 77 -2.31 -15.59 -6.49
N ALA A 78 -2.95 -14.46 -6.79
CA ALA A 78 -2.46 -13.53 -7.82
C ALA A 78 -1.06 -13.01 -7.48
N ALA A 79 -0.81 -12.69 -6.20
CA ALA A 79 0.51 -12.28 -5.74
C ALA A 79 1.56 -13.35 -5.99
N SER A 80 1.23 -14.61 -5.70
CA SER A 80 2.16 -15.72 -5.92
C SER A 80 2.52 -15.89 -7.39
N ARG A 81 1.55 -15.71 -8.28
CA ARG A 81 1.79 -15.79 -9.73
C ARG A 81 2.65 -14.65 -10.23
N ALA A 82 2.40 -13.43 -9.76
CA ALA A 82 3.23 -12.27 -10.12
C ALA A 82 4.67 -12.43 -9.63
N TRP A 83 4.85 -12.91 -8.40
CA TRP A 83 6.17 -13.16 -7.83
C TRP A 83 6.93 -14.25 -8.60
N ARG A 84 6.23 -15.32 -8.95
CA ARG A 84 6.81 -16.41 -9.75
C ARG A 84 7.27 -15.91 -11.11
N ALA A 85 6.46 -15.11 -11.80
CA ALA A 85 6.81 -14.52 -13.09
C ALA A 85 8.02 -13.60 -12.97
N TYR A 86 8.07 -12.77 -11.91
CA TYR A 86 9.19 -11.89 -11.61
C TYR A 86 10.49 -12.67 -11.45
N ARG A 87 10.48 -13.76 -10.71
CA ARG A 87 11.67 -14.60 -10.50
C ARG A 87 12.12 -15.30 -11.79
N LYS A 88 11.20 -15.75 -12.62
CA LYS A 88 11.51 -16.38 -13.91
C LYS A 88 12.19 -15.42 -14.87
N GLN A 89 11.89 -14.12 -14.76
CA GLN A 89 12.49 -13.10 -15.62
C GLN A 89 13.82 -12.59 -15.06
N GLY A 90 14.42 -13.30 -14.11
CA GLY A 90 15.68 -12.93 -13.50
C GLY A 90 15.59 -11.89 -12.38
N GLY A 91 14.37 -11.70 -11.84
CA GLY A 91 14.15 -10.80 -10.71
C GLY A 91 14.96 -11.19 -9.49
N GLN A 92 15.52 -10.21 -8.81
CA GLN A 92 16.35 -10.43 -7.65
C GLN A 92 15.56 -10.92 -6.44
N ARG A 93 16.15 -11.80 -5.65
CA ARG A 93 15.54 -12.32 -4.42
C ARG A 93 15.34 -11.26 -3.34
N THR A 94 15.94 -10.08 -3.51
CA THR A 94 15.82 -8.97 -2.56
C THR A 94 14.42 -8.36 -2.54
N ARG A 95 13.62 -8.56 -3.60
CA ARG A 95 12.23 -8.09 -3.61
C ARG A 95 11.36 -9.13 -2.91
N ILE A 96 10.80 -8.75 -1.77
CA ILE A 96 10.06 -9.64 -0.88
C ILE A 96 8.64 -9.87 -1.39
N LEU A 97 8.05 -11.03 -1.09
CA LEU A 97 6.67 -11.37 -1.41
C LEU A 97 5.67 -10.32 -0.90
N ALA A 98 5.99 -9.62 0.20
CA ALA A 98 5.13 -8.59 0.79
C ALA A 98 4.66 -7.54 -0.22
N ASP A 99 5.56 -7.04 -1.08
CA ASP A 99 5.20 -6.03 -2.08
C ASP A 99 4.23 -6.57 -3.11
N PHE A 100 4.34 -7.84 -3.45
CA PHE A 100 3.42 -8.50 -4.37
C PHE A 100 2.04 -8.69 -3.74
N LEU A 101 1.98 -8.96 -2.43
CA LEU A 101 0.72 -9.06 -1.70
C LEU A 101 0.00 -7.71 -1.67
N ILE A 102 0.73 -6.63 -1.41
CA ILE A 102 0.17 -5.27 -1.40
C ILE A 102 -0.38 -4.90 -2.78
N GLY A 103 0.38 -5.17 -3.83
CA GLY A 103 -0.05 -4.88 -5.21
C GLY A 103 -1.28 -5.67 -5.62
N ALA A 104 -1.29 -6.98 -5.35
CA ALA A 104 -2.42 -7.84 -5.70
C ALA A 104 -3.69 -7.48 -4.91
N HIS A 105 -3.55 -7.14 -3.63
CA HIS A 105 -4.66 -6.67 -2.81
C HIS A 105 -5.30 -5.44 -3.43
N ALA A 106 -4.49 -4.44 -3.76
CA ALA A 106 -4.98 -3.21 -4.36
C ALA A 106 -5.66 -3.45 -5.70
N GLN A 107 -5.07 -4.30 -6.54
CA GLN A 107 -5.60 -4.59 -7.87
C GLN A 107 -6.96 -5.28 -7.81
N LEU A 108 -7.16 -6.22 -6.89
CA LEU A 108 -8.37 -7.03 -6.82
C LEU A 108 -9.41 -6.50 -5.83
N GLN A 109 -9.00 -5.74 -4.81
CA GLN A 109 -9.89 -5.34 -3.72
C GLN A 109 -10.06 -3.83 -3.59
N ALA A 110 -9.36 -3.03 -4.40
CA ALA A 110 -9.47 -1.59 -4.41
C ALA A 110 -9.57 -1.07 -5.83
N ASP A 111 -9.74 0.23 -5.98
CA ASP A 111 -9.77 0.89 -7.30
C ASP A 111 -8.38 1.39 -7.71
N ARG A 112 -7.55 1.70 -6.72
CA ARG A 112 -6.19 2.20 -6.96
C ARG A 112 -5.31 2.00 -5.72
N LEU A 113 -4.00 2.16 -5.92
CA LEU A 113 -3.00 2.11 -4.84
C LEU A 113 -2.30 3.45 -4.70
N LEU A 114 -2.25 3.98 -3.49
CA LEU A 114 -1.45 5.15 -3.15
C LEU A 114 -0.09 4.66 -2.64
N SER A 115 0.98 4.96 -3.38
CA SER A 115 2.33 4.52 -3.07
C SER A 115 3.37 5.45 -3.68
N ARG A 116 4.51 5.58 -3.00
CA ARG A 116 5.69 6.24 -3.57
C ARG A 116 6.51 5.32 -4.47
N ASP A 117 6.32 4.02 -4.38
CA ASP A 117 7.08 3.01 -5.14
C ASP A 117 6.39 2.65 -6.47
N ARG A 118 6.05 3.68 -7.25
CA ARG A 118 5.28 3.48 -8.48
C ARG A 118 6.04 2.69 -9.56
N GLY A 119 7.37 2.80 -9.59
CA GLY A 119 8.18 2.09 -10.58
C GLY A 119 8.01 0.59 -10.50
N PHE A 120 8.05 0.04 -9.28
CA PHE A 120 7.81 -1.37 -9.05
C PHE A 120 6.40 -1.79 -9.45
N TYR A 121 5.38 -1.09 -8.94
CA TYR A 121 3.99 -1.46 -9.18
C TYR A 121 3.60 -1.28 -10.64
N ARG A 122 4.06 -0.24 -11.29
CA ARG A 122 3.79 0.01 -12.70
C ARG A 122 4.31 -1.12 -13.59
N LYS A 123 5.49 -1.64 -13.27
CA LYS A 123 6.12 -2.72 -14.03
C LYS A 123 5.43 -4.07 -13.82
N LEU A 124 5.11 -4.40 -12.55
CA LEU A 124 4.63 -5.75 -12.20
C LEU A 124 3.11 -5.86 -12.12
N PHE A 125 2.42 -4.75 -12.02
CA PHE A 125 0.95 -4.70 -11.99
C PHE A 125 0.49 -3.61 -12.98
N PRO A 126 0.67 -3.85 -14.29
CA PRO A 126 0.43 -2.80 -15.30
C PRO A 126 -1.02 -2.31 -15.38
N SER A 127 -1.99 -3.12 -14.95
CA SER A 127 -3.39 -2.72 -14.92
C SER A 127 -3.81 -2.02 -13.64
N LEU A 128 -2.92 -1.97 -12.63
CA LEU A 128 -3.19 -1.31 -11.36
C LEU A 128 -3.08 0.20 -11.53
N LYS A 129 -4.12 0.93 -11.11
CA LYS A 129 -4.07 2.38 -11.07
C LYS A 129 -3.25 2.83 -9.86
N LEU A 130 -2.35 3.76 -10.08
CA LEU A 130 -1.47 4.26 -9.03
C LEU A 130 -1.73 5.74 -8.79
N LEU A 131 -1.76 6.13 -7.52
CA LEU A 131 -1.73 7.51 -7.09
C LEU A 131 -0.35 7.76 -6.48
N ASP A 132 0.41 8.67 -7.09
CA ASP A 132 1.73 9.06 -6.59
C ASP A 132 1.57 10.36 -5.79
N PRO A 133 2.06 10.40 -4.52
CA PRO A 133 1.91 11.61 -3.69
C PRO A 133 2.54 12.85 -4.30
N SER A 134 3.59 12.69 -5.12
CA SER A 134 4.26 13.83 -5.77
C SER A 134 3.45 14.41 -6.93
N GLY A 135 2.36 13.76 -7.33
CA GLY A 135 1.56 14.14 -8.48
C GLY A 135 2.20 13.81 -9.83
N ARG A 136 3.32 13.12 -9.83
CA ARG A 136 3.98 12.68 -11.07
C ARG A 136 3.25 11.47 -11.66
N ARG A 137 3.10 11.47 -12.96
CA ARG A 137 2.47 10.37 -13.67
C ARG A 137 3.46 9.58 -14.52
#